data_7fb945c6b30fe858642a25b8e76892f5
#
_entry.id   7fb945c6b30fe858642a25b8e76892f5
#
_cell.length_a   1.000
_cell.length_b   1.000
_cell.length_c   1.000
_cell.angle_alpha   90.00
_cell.angle_beta   90.00
_cell.angle_gamma   90.00
#
_symmetry.space_group_name_H-M   'P 1'
#
loop_
_entity.id
_entity.type
_entity.pdbx_description
1 polymer ?
#
loop_
_entity_poly.entity_id
_entity_poly.type
_entity_poly.pdbx_seq_one_letter_code
_entity_poly.pdbx_strand_id
1 'polypeptide(L)'
;MTKQHFTVTGFIVSRERVALHWHKHVGKWLPPGGHIETDEDPVTAVHREILEETGLRIRLLGQPAYQYEHPLQLPAPKAMAIYDMVNGDGSLSEVHQHIDFIYFSTPDPDEDAEPKYEGWIWADEQMIKTGHINAFGRDEPIASDVSELSLSAIATYRKLKGINQ
;
A
#
# COMPACT_ATOMS: atom_id res chain seq x y z
N MET A 1 16.61 6.66 22.59
CA MET A 1 16.03 5.60 21.74
C MET A 1 15.05 6.27 20.80
N THR A 2 15.11 5.98 19.50
CA THR A 2 14.13 6.50 18.54
C THR A 2 12.80 5.80 18.78
N LYS A 3 11.72 6.55 18.87
CA LYS A 3 10.37 6.03 19.02
C LYS A 3 9.99 5.25 17.76
N GLN A 4 9.40 4.08 17.88
CA GLN A 4 9.01 3.24 16.76
C GLN A 4 7.51 2.97 16.80
N HIS A 5 6.86 3.01 15.66
CA HIS A 5 5.45 2.69 15.47
C HIS A 5 5.30 1.61 14.41
N PHE A 6 4.31 0.75 14.58
CA PHE A 6 3.94 -0.21 13.55
C PHE A 6 2.95 0.41 12.60
N THR A 7 3.21 0.23 11.31
CA THR A 7 2.35 0.72 10.22
C THR A 7 2.07 -0.37 9.21
N VAL A 8 1.10 -0.14 8.37
CA VAL A 8 0.76 -0.97 7.22
C VAL A 8 0.72 -0.12 5.96
N THR A 9 1.15 -0.70 4.87
CA THR A 9 1.02 -0.14 3.51
C THR A 9 0.40 -1.17 2.59
N GLY A 10 -0.63 -0.77 1.82
CA GLY A 10 -1.34 -1.65 0.91
C GLY A 10 -1.26 -1.22 -0.56
N PHE A 11 -0.48 -1.94 -1.38
CA PHE A 11 -0.46 -1.73 -2.82
C PHE A 11 -1.68 -2.36 -3.46
N ILE A 12 -2.65 -1.54 -3.88
CA ILE A 12 -3.89 -2.02 -4.51
C ILE A 12 -3.66 -2.12 -6.02
N VAL A 13 -3.85 -3.32 -6.59
CA VAL A 13 -3.72 -3.55 -8.03
C VAL A 13 -5.08 -3.80 -8.66
N SER A 14 -5.45 -3.00 -9.64
CA SER A 14 -6.62 -3.21 -10.49
C SER A 14 -6.26 -3.02 -11.96
N ARG A 15 -6.62 -4.01 -12.80
CA ARG A 15 -6.34 -3.95 -14.25
C ARG A 15 -4.87 -3.60 -14.56
N GLU A 16 -3.94 -4.24 -13.82
CA GLU A 16 -2.48 -4.03 -13.94
C GLU A 16 -2.01 -2.59 -13.64
N ARG A 17 -2.76 -1.83 -12.85
CA ARG A 17 -2.43 -0.48 -12.39
C ARG A 17 -2.45 -0.46 -10.87
N VAL A 18 -1.63 0.39 -10.26
CA VAL A 18 -1.54 0.57 -8.80
C VAL A 18 -2.16 1.89 -8.40
N ALA A 19 -2.94 1.89 -7.32
CA ALA A 19 -3.50 3.11 -6.75
C ALA A 19 -2.42 3.86 -5.97
N LEU A 20 -2.19 5.13 -6.34
CA LEU A 20 -1.26 6.04 -5.66
C LEU A 20 -1.92 7.40 -5.45
N HIS A 21 -1.52 8.10 -4.39
CA HIS A 21 -1.92 9.49 -4.13
C HIS A 21 -0.72 10.35 -3.74
N TRP A 22 -0.85 11.68 -3.92
CA TRP A 22 0.16 12.61 -3.46
C TRP A 22 0.00 12.89 -1.97
N HIS A 23 0.89 12.34 -1.14
CA HIS A 23 0.88 12.56 0.30
C HIS A 23 1.52 13.92 0.63
N LYS A 24 0.70 14.91 0.99
CA LYS A 24 1.12 16.32 1.14
C LYS A 24 2.20 16.54 2.18
N HIS A 25 2.14 15.84 3.32
CA HIS A 25 3.11 16.00 4.41
C HIS A 25 4.45 15.34 4.09
N VAL A 26 4.43 14.18 3.45
CA VAL A 26 5.65 13.45 3.04
C VAL A 26 6.23 13.99 1.75
N GLY A 27 5.40 14.65 0.90
CA GLY A 27 5.81 15.18 -0.39
C GLY A 27 6.19 14.09 -1.40
N LYS A 28 5.44 12.99 -1.41
CA LYS A 28 5.68 11.83 -2.28
C LYS A 28 4.37 11.21 -2.77
N TRP A 29 4.47 10.51 -3.89
CA TRP A 29 3.42 9.58 -4.34
C TRP A 29 3.50 8.30 -3.50
N LEU A 30 2.41 7.97 -2.79
CA LEU A 30 2.34 6.83 -1.88
C LEU A 30 1.08 6.00 -2.14
N PRO A 31 1.13 4.68 -1.89
CA PRO A 31 -0.07 3.86 -1.73
C PRO A 31 -0.80 4.19 -0.41
N PRO A 32 -2.02 3.70 -0.20
CA PRO A 32 -2.73 3.86 1.06
C PRO A 32 -2.06 3.10 2.19
N GLY A 33 -2.18 3.63 3.41
CA GLY A 33 -1.65 3.01 4.60
C GLY A 33 -1.61 3.94 5.80
N GLY A 34 -1.32 3.37 6.97
CA GLY A 34 -1.28 4.12 8.22
C GLY A 34 -0.85 3.29 9.42
N HIS A 35 -1.08 3.82 10.62
CA HIS A 35 -0.70 3.18 11.87
C HIS A 35 -1.57 1.97 12.19
N ILE A 36 -0.96 0.93 12.75
CA ILE A 36 -1.69 -0.17 13.39
C ILE A 36 -2.17 0.34 14.74
N GLU A 37 -3.47 0.26 14.99
CA GLU A 37 -4.08 0.69 16.24
C GLU A 37 -3.84 -0.32 17.37
N THR A 38 -4.12 0.13 18.61
CA THR A 38 -4.08 -0.78 19.77
C THR A 38 -5.10 -1.90 19.57
N ASP A 39 -4.68 -3.13 19.86
CA ASP A 39 -5.51 -4.34 19.72
C ASP A 39 -5.91 -4.69 18.27
N GLU A 40 -5.18 -4.20 17.29
CA GLU A 40 -5.37 -4.48 15.88
C GLU A 40 -4.21 -5.31 15.31
N ASP A 41 -4.51 -6.31 14.49
CA ASP A 41 -3.48 -7.02 13.74
C ASP A 41 -3.17 -6.34 12.39
N PRO A 42 -1.99 -6.58 11.77
CA PRO A 42 -1.61 -5.90 10.53
C PRO A 42 -2.55 -6.13 9.35
N VAL A 43 -3.25 -7.28 9.30
CA VAL A 43 -4.19 -7.58 8.22
C VAL A 43 -5.48 -6.77 8.40
N THR A 44 -5.99 -6.70 9.62
CA THR A 44 -7.12 -5.83 9.96
C THR A 44 -6.79 -4.37 9.66
N ALA A 45 -5.61 -3.90 10.09
CA ALA A 45 -5.15 -2.53 9.85
C ALA A 45 -5.11 -2.17 8.36
N VAL A 46 -4.50 -3.00 7.51
CA VAL A 46 -4.41 -2.70 6.07
C VAL A 46 -5.78 -2.68 5.39
N HIS A 47 -6.72 -3.51 5.82
CA HIS A 47 -8.10 -3.45 5.32
C HIS A 47 -8.82 -2.16 5.74
N ARG A 48 -8.65 -1.73 7.00
CA ARG A 48 -9.24 -0.50 7.53
C ARG A 48 -8.66 0.72 6.82
N GLU A 49 -7.35 0.87 6.78
CA GLU A 49 -6.67 2.03 6.16
C GLU A 49 -7.04 2.18 4.68
N ILE A 50 -7.02 1.10 3.91
CA ILE A 50 -7.43 1.14 2.51
C ILE A 50 -8.89 1.58 2.38
N LEU A 51 -9.80 1.04 3.21
CA LEU A 51 -11.20 1.41 3.17
C LEU A 51 -11.42 2.88 3.54
N GLU A 52 -10.74 3.38 4.56
CA GLU A 52 -10.83 4.77 5.02
C GLU A 52 -10.30 5.75 4.00
N GLU A 53 -9.16 5.47 3.38
CA GLU A 53 -8.50 6.39 2.45
C GLU A 53 -9.02 6.31 1.02
N THR A 54 -9.48 5.14 0.57
CA THR A 54 -9.91 4.94 -0.83
C THR A 54 -11.40 4.64 -0.98
N GLY A 55 -12.06 4.20 0.08
CA GLY A 55 -13.42 3.66 0.04
C GLY A 55 -13.54 2.27 -0.59
N LEU A 56 -12.41 1.62 -0.90
CA LEU A 56 -12.39 0.28 -1.52
C LEU A 56 -12.31 -0.82 -0.47
N ARG A 57 -13.12 -1.86 -0.63
CA ARG A 57 -12.88 -3.15 0.01
C ARG A 57 -11.92 -3.95 -0.86
N ILE A 58 -11.03 -4.69 -0.21
CA ILE A 58 -9.94 -5.38 -0.91
C ILE A 58 -9.83 -6.85 -0.49
N ARG A 59 -9.13 -7.61 -1.32
CA ARG A 59 -8.59 -8.92 -0.98
C ARG A 59 -7.08 -8.90 -1.11
N LEU A 60 -6.38 -9.45 -0.13
CA LEU A 60 -4.93 -9.57 -0.18
C LEU A 60 -4.50 -10.57 -1.26
N LEU A 61 -3.40 -10.25 -1.97
CA LEU A 61 -2.74 -11.13 -2.93
C LEU A 61 -1.73 -12.04 -2.20
N GLY A 62 -2.19 -12.74 -1.17
CA GLY A 62 -1.40 -13.64 -0.36
C GLY A 62 -2.29 -14.53 0.47
N GLN A 63 -1.75 -15.67 0.85
CA GLN A 63 -2.40 -16.62 1.75
C GLN A 63 -1.46 -16.89 2.92
N PRO A 64 -1.96 -17.34 4.09
CA PRO A 64 -1.11 -17.82 5.15
C PRO A 64 -0.18 -18.91 4.63
N ALA A 65 1.09 -18.87 5.04
CA ALA A 65 2.09 -19.87 4.63
C ALA A 65 1.81 -21.26 5.20
N TYR A 66 1.10 -21.29 6.31
CA TYR A 66 0.68 -22.50 7.01
C TYR A 66 -0.81 -22.45 7.29
N GLN A 67 -1.42 -23.62 7.49
CA GLN A 67 -2.82 -23.74 7.85
C GLN A 67 -2.95 -24.71 9.04
N TYR A 68 -3.26 -24.16 10.21
CA TYR A 68 -3.55 -24.91 11.43
C TYR A 68 -4.95 -24.55 11.90
N GLU A 69 -5.56 -25.43 12.67
CA GLU A 69 -6.80 -25.10 13.36
C GLU A 69 -6.58 -23.98 14.38
N HIS A 70 -5.49 -24.06 15.12
CA HIS A 70 -5.01 -23.04 16.07
C HIS A 70 -3.47 -23.06 16.12
N PRO A 71 -2.82 -21.88 16.29
CA PRO A 71 -3.38 -20.52 16.28
C PRO A 71 -3.83 -20.07 14.89
N LEU A 72 -4.69 -19.05 14.85
CA LEU A 72 -5.05 -18.36 13.60
C LEU A 72 -3.80 -17.84 12.91
N GLN A 73 -3.68 -18.12 11.62
CA GLN A 73 -2.57 -17.60 10.82
C GLN A 73 -3.06 -16.47 9.93
N LEU A 74 -2.22 -15.46 9.82
CA LEU A 74 -2.43 -14.32 8.94
C LEU A 74 -1.54 -14.44 7.68
N PRO A 75 -1.97 -13.91 6.53
CA PRO A 75 -1.08 -13.73 5.40
C PRO A 75 0.16 -12.91 5.80
N ALA A 76 1.33 -13.42 5.47
CA ALA A 76 2.57 -12.68 5.72
C ALA A 76 2.62 -11.44 4.81
N PRO A 77 3.20 -10.32 5.27
CA PRO A 77 3.49 -9.17 4.41
C PRO A 77 4.46 -9.57 3.29
N LYS A 78 4.39 -8.90 2.16
CA LYS A 78 5.30 -9.10 1.04
C LYS A 78 6.70 -8.57 1.32
N ALA A 79 6.77 -7.52 2.13
CA ALA A 79 8.01 -6.93 2.62
C ALA A 79 7.75 -6.28 3.98
N MET A 80 8.84 -6.03 4.71
CA MET A 80 8.87 -5.16 5.88
C MET A 80 9.98 -4.16 5.69
N ALA A 81 9.75 -2.91 6.09
CA ALA A 81 10.74 -1.84 5.99
C ALA A 81 10.74 -0.97 7.26
N ILE A 82 11.84 -0.26 7.47
CA ILE A 82 11.91 0.78 8.50
C ILE A 82 12.07 2.12 7.77
N TYR A 83 11.12 3.02 7.99
CA TYR A 83 11.13 4.38 7.44
C TYR A 83 11.42 5.40 8.53
N ASP A 84 12.40 6.29 8.29
CA ASP A 84 12.71 7.41 9.19
C ASP A 84 11.76 8.59 8.89
N MET A 85 10.94 8.94 9.86
CA MET A 85 10.00 10.06 9.80
C MET A 85 10.64 11.30 10.42
N VAL A 86 11.58 11.92 9.69
CA VAL A 86 12.39 13.05 10.18
C VAL A 86 11.61 14.35 10.35
N ASN A 87 10.48 14.51 9.65
CA ASN A 87 9.60 15.70 9.70
C ASN A 87 8.22 15.36 10.24
N GLY A 88 8.07 14.20 10.90
CA GLY A 88 6.77 13.66 11.25
C GLY A 88 6.02 13.11 10.03
N ASP A 89 4.81 12.62 10.23
CA ASP A 89 3.97 11.96 9.22
C ASP A 89 2.59 12.62 9.01
N GLY A 90 2.32 13.69 9.73
CA GLY A 90 1.02 14.34 9.78
C GLY A 90 0.19 13.97 11.01
N SER A 91 0.41 12.80 11.60
CA SER A 91 -0.16 12.38 12.88
C SER A 91 0.74 12.76 14.06
N LEU A 92 2.04 12.61 13.87
CA LEU A 92 3.08 12.93 14.86
C LEU A 92 4.09 13.89 14.24
N SER A 93 4.41 14.96 14.98
CA SER A 93 5.42 15.96 14.58
C SER A 93 6.84 15.61 15.03
N GLU A 94 6.99 14.61 15.90
CA GLU A 94 8.28 14.19 16.43
C GLU A 94 9.02 13.27 15.44
N VAL A 95 10.36 13.28 15.52
CA VAL A 95 11.20 12.31 14.80
C VAL A 95 10.95 10.91 15.35
N HIS A 96 10.53 10.01 14.50
CA HIS A 96 10.25 8.61 14.84
C HIS A 96 10.52 7.68 13.66
N GLN A 97 10.32 6.39 13.84
CA GLN A 97 10.45 5.38 12.79
C GLN A 97 9.15 4.61 12.64
N HIS A 98 8.79 4.29 11.40
CA HIS A 98 7.76 3.32 11.07
C HIS A 98 8.39 1.96 10.80
N ILE A 99 7.90 0.92 11.46
CA ILE A 99 8.12 -0.48 11.07
C ILE A 99 6.91 -0.87 10.25
N ASP A 100 7.06 -0.87 8.94
CA ASP A 100 5.96 -0.98 7.98
C ASP A 100 5.78 -2.41 7.48
N PHE A 101 4.54 -2.92 7.53
CA PHE A 101 4.12 -4.20 6.99
C PHE A 101 3.46 -3.97 5.63
N ILE A 102 4.12 -4.37 4.56
CA ILE A 102 3.72 -4.07 3.19
C ILE A 102 2.93 -5.23 2.59
N TYR A 103 1.70 -4.94 2.15
CA TYR A 103 0.79 -5.91 1.55
C TYR A 103 0.45 -5.56 0.10
N PHE A 104 0.20 -6.58 -0.71
CA PHE A 104 -0.36 -6.45 -2.05
C PHE A 104 -1.82 -6.91 -2.02
N SER A 105 -2.68 -6.17 -2.71
CA SER A 105 -4.12 -6.39 -2.71
C SER A 105 -4.75 -6.10 -4.07
N THR A 106 -6.01 -6.48 -4.21
CA THR A 106 -6.86 -6.13 -5.34
C THR A 106 -8.25 -5.76 -4.81
N PRO A 107 -9.00 -4.87 -5.46
CA PRO A 107 -10.37 -4.60 -5.07
C PRO A 107 -11.21 -5.89 -5.00
N ASP A 108 -12.18 -5.93 -4.10
CA ASP A 108 -13.13 -7.02 -4.04
C ASP A 108 -13.90 -7.09 -5.37
N PRO A 109 -14.16 -8.28 -5.94
CA PRO A 109 -14.85 -8.42 -7.23
C PRO A 109 -16.24 -7.78 -7.29
N ASP A 110 -16.89 -7.67 -6.15
CA ASP A 110 -18.23 -7.10 -6.02
C ASP A 110 -18.23 -5.57 -5.88
N GLU A 111 -17.04 -4.95 -5.83
CA GLU A 111 -16.87 -3.49 -5.69
C GLU A 111 -16.52 -2.85 -7.04
N ASP A 112 -16.98 -1.61 -7.24
CA ASP A 112 -16.43 -0.76 -8.28
C ASP A 112 -14.96 -0.51 -7.97
N ALA A 113 -14.08 -0.82 -8.92
CA ALA A 113 -12.64 -0.75 -8.72
C ALA A 113 -12.07 0.69 -8.75
N GLU A 114 -12.92 1.71 -8.66
CA GLU A 114 -12.47 3.10 -8.64
C GLU A 114 -12.49 3.65 -7.20
N PRO A 115 -11.39 4.31 -6.74
CA PRO A 115 -11.38 5.00 -5.45
C PRO A 115 -12.53 6.00 -5.34
N LYS A 116 -13.24 5.98 -4.22
CA LYS A 116 -14.43 6.83 -3.99
C LYS A 116 -14.06 8.26 -3.59
N TYR A 117 -12.79 8.50 -3.26
CA TYR A 117 -12.29 9.82 -2.86
C TYR A 117 -11.36 10.40 -3.91
N GLU A 118 -11.31 11.73 -3.97
CA GLU A 118 -10.47 12.45 -4.91
C GLU A 118 -8.98 12.35 -4.56
N GLY A 119 -8.12 12.58 -5.57
CA GLY A 119 -6.68 12.65 -5.38
C GLY A 119 -5.94 11.33 -5.61
N TRP A 120 -6.64 10.26 -5.91
CA TRP A 120 -6.07 8.98 -6.31
C TRP A 120 -5.87 8.89 -7.81
N ILE A 121 -4.81 8.21 -8.23
CA ILE A 121 -4.55 7.83 -9.62
C ILE A 121 -4.34 6.33 -9.72
N TRP A 122 -4.64 5.78 -10.88
CA TRP A 122 -4.22 4.45 -11.26
C TRP A 122 -2.95 4.53 -12.10
N ALA A 123 -1.78 4.37 -11.47
CA ALA A 123 -0.49 4.36 -12.14
C ALA A 123 -0.26 3.02 -12.84
N ASP A 124 -0.11 3.04 -14.15
CA ASP A 124 0.23 1.86 -14.94
C ASP A 124 1.74 1.56 -14.90
N GLU A 125 2.11 0.38 -15.41
CA GLU A 125 3.50 -0.08 -15.42
C GLU A 125 4.44 0.87 -16.15
N GLN A 126 3.97 1.49 -17.25
CA GLN A 126 4.80 2.42 -18.02
C GLN A 126 5.04 3.70 -17.23
N MET A 127 3.99 4.27 -16.63
CA MET A 127 4.10 5.45 -15.76
C MET A 127 5.09 5.19 -14.61
N ILE A 128 4.99 4.04 -13.95
CA ILE A 128 5.89 3.66 -12.86
C ILE A 128 7.34 3.52 -13.37
N LYS A 129 7.56 2.92 -14.53
CA LYS A 129 8.90 2.76 -15.13
C LYS A 129 9.54 4.07 -15.58
N THR A 130 8.75 5.10 -15.93
CA THR A 130 9.31 6.43 -16.20
C THR A 130 9.87 7.11 -14.96
N GLY A 131 9.46 6.65 -13.77
CA GLY A 131 9.89 7.19 -12.50
C GLY A 131 9.24 8.54 -12.14
N HIS A 132 8.25 8.99 -12.91
CA HIS A 132 7.53 10.25 -12.72
C HIS A 132 6.04 10.09 -12.91
N ILE A 133 5.26 10.83 -12.11
CA ILE A 133 3.81 10.93 -12.26
C ILE A 133 3.44 12.38 -12.53
N ASN A 134 2.80 12.61 -13.67
CA ASN A 134 2.20 13.90 -14.01
C ASN A 134 0.68 13.82 -13.80
N ALA A 135 0.21 14.30 -12.68
CA ALA A 135 -1.21 14.32 -12.34
C ALA A 135 -1.53 15.51 -11.41
N PHE A 136 -2.76 15.99 -11.48
CA PHE A 136 -3.26 17.10 -10.64
C PHE A 136 -2.39 18.36 -10.67
N GLY A 137 -1.77 18.66 -11.84
CA GLY A 137 -0.87 19.79 -12.02
C GLY A 137 0.50 19.65 -11.35
N ARG A 138 0.88 18.42 -10.99
CA ARG A 138 2.19 18.04 -10.43
C ARG A 138 2.91 17.13 -11.41
N ASP A 139 4.21 17.32 -11.54
CA ASP A 139 5.12 16.38 -12.21
C ASP A 139 6.24 16.05 -11.23
N GLU A 140 6.02 14.97 -10.48
CA GLU A 140 6.85 14.60 -9.33
C GLU A 140 7.39 13.16 -9.48
N PRO A 141 8.62 12.91 -9.03
CA PRO A 141 9.19 11.57 -9.08
C PRO A 141 8.48 10.58 -8.15
N ILE A 142 8.48 9.32 -8.57
CA ILE A 142 8.10 8.21 -7.70
C ILE A 142 9.35 7.78 -6.92
N ALA A 143 9.23 7.56 -5.61
CA ALA A 143 10.31 7.00 -4.82
C ALA A 143 10.65 5.57 -5.29
N SER A 144 11.94 5.20 -5.24
CA SER A 144 12.43 3.93 -5.79
C SER A 144 11.76 2.70 -5.17
N ASP A 145 11.54 2.72 -3.87
CA ASP A 145 10.84 1.67 -3.12
C ASP A 145 9.38 1.53 -3.56
N VAL A 146 8.67 2.66 -3.71
CA VAL A 146 7.28 2.66 -4.22
C VAL A 146 7.22 2.14 -5.65
N SER A 147 8.18 2.52 -6.49
CA SER A 147 8.27 2.05 -7.89
C SER A 147 8.50 0.53 -7.94
N GLU A 148 9.48 0.02 -7.21
CA GLU A 148 9.83 -1.40 -7.18
C GLU A 148 8.68 -2.26 -6.62
N LEU A 149 8.08 -1.84 -5.51
CA LEU A 149 6.96 -2.54 -4.89
C LEU A 149 5.70 -2.51 -5.77
N SER A 150 5.44 -1.39 -6.47
CA SER A 150 4.33 -1.30 -7.42
C SER A 150 4.48 -2.29 -8.57
N LEU A 151 5.68 -2.37 -9.18
CA LEU A 151 5.96 -3.35 -10.25
C LEU A 151 5.84 -4.79 -9.75
N SER A 152 6.33 -5.06 -8.54
CA SER A 152 6.20 -6.37 -7.90
C SER A 152 4.74 -6.75 -7.61
N ALA A 153 3.91 -5.77 -7.19
CA ALA A 153 2.49 -5.97 -6.97
C ALA A 153 1.75 -6.31 -8.27
N ILE A 154 2.03 -5.57 -9.37
CA ILE A 154 1.48 -5.86 -10.71
C ILE A 154 1.89 -7.27 -11.16
N ALA A 155 3.15 -7.65 -11.03
CA ALA A 155 3.63 -8.98 -11.40
C ALA A 155 2.93 -10.09 -10.58
N THR A 156 2.74 -9.87 -9.29
CA THR A 156 2.01 -10.80 -8.41
C THR A 156 0.55 -10.94 -8.84
N TYR A 157 -0.11 -9.84 -9.16
CA TYR A 157 -1.48 -9.82 -9.66
C TYR A 157 -1.61 -10.62 -10.97
N ARG A 158 -0.73 -10.37 -11.96
CA ARG A 158 -0.70 -11.10 -13.24
C ARG A 158 -0.59 -12.60 -13.02
N LYS A 159 0.37 -13.01 -12.20
CA LYS A 159 0.59 -14.43 -11.88
C LYS A 159 -0.66 -15.09 -11.31
N LEU A 160 -1.35 -14.44 -10.39
CA LEU A 160 -2.57 -14.97 -9.77
C LEU A 160 -3.77 -15.00 -10.71
N LYS A 161 -3.83 -14.10 -11.69
CA LYS A 161 -4.88 -14.05 -12.71
C LYS A 161 -4.60 -14.95 -13.93
N GLY A 162 -3.44 -15.59 -13.99
CA GLY A 162 -3.03 -16.39 -15.17
C GLY A 162 -2.79 -15.54 -16.43
N ILE A 163 -2.51 -14.25 -16.26
CA ILE A 163 -2.18 -13.33 -17.34
C ILE A 163 -0.68 -13.53 -17.63
N ASN A 164 -0.40 -14.28 -18.70
CA ASN A 164 0.97 -14.46 -19.18
C ASN A 164 1.45 -13.18 -19.87
N GLN A 165 2.74 -12.86 -19.71
CA GLN A 165 3.42 -11.77 -20.43
C GLN A 165 3.58 -12.10 -21.90
#